data_7f4dddc29c9277b7a0fce69a48467904
#
_entry.id   7f4dddc29c9277b7a0fce69a48467904
#
_cell.length_a   1.000
_cell.length_b   1.000
_cell.length_c   1.000
_cell.angle_alpha   90.00
_cell.angle_beta   90.00
_cell.angle_gamma   90.00
#
_symmetry.space_group_name_H-M   'P 1'
#
loop_
_entity.id
_entity.type
_entity.pdbx_description
1 polymer ?
#
loop_
_entity_poly.entity_id
_entity_poly.type
_entity_poly.pdbx_seq_one_letter_code
_entity_poly.pdbx_strand_id
1 'polypeptide(L)'
;MLQFLNQIEAFKMASGKLIKFVNHRHTLVDGAVQYLIEVSKKYSDLRPELYFMNGAIAGKSGEEVLNTFDEFVYGMQRFSSWSAGTAMWKEEFEKISDNKKYNRLFPHIDLIFNNKEASKYIIDHTVLFKEIMIDDSKKGKYDLFYAFGVEYPAIILELYRQGEISYKTFDKVKESNLVLLAQLYYAYVLRKKECSYDLSSFSENIQCFYSKTEIWKMIIKIAIGKLKFWK
;
A
#
# COMPACT_ATOMS: atom_id res chain seq x y z
N MET A 1 22.05 -0.23 -6.88
CA MET A 1 20.63 -0.36 -7.31
C MET A 1 19.76 0.14 -6.17
N LEU A 2 18.80 1.02 -6.40
CA LEU A 2 17.91 1.54 -5.37
C LEU A 2 16.97 0.42 -4.92
N GLN A 3 16.98 0.09 -3.64
CA GLN A 3 16.31 -1.08 -3.02
C GLN A 3 14.83 -1.24 -3.41
N PHE A 4 14.12 -0.14 -3.66
CA PHE A 4 12.69 -0.14 -3.93
C PHE A 4 12.33 -0.25 -5.43
N LEU A 5 13.27 -0.01 -6.35
CA LEU A 5 13.01 -0.13 -7.79
C LEU A 5 12.97 -1.57 -8.29
N ASN A 6 13.34 -2.54 -7.47
CA ASN A 6 13.26 -3.96 -7.84
C ASN A 6 11.86 -4.38 -8.29
N GLN A 7 10.81 -3.75 -7.74
CA GLN A 7 9.44 -4.01 -8.18
C GLN A 7 9.21 -3.59 -9.61
N ILE A 8 9.68 -2.40 -10.01
CA ILE A 8 9.56 -1.90 -11.39
C ILE A 8 10.29 -2.82 -12.36
N GLU A 9 11.51 -3.24 -12.00
CA GLU A 9 12.28 -4.19 -12.83
C GLU A 9 11.57 -5.54 -12.94
N ALA A 10 10.94 -6.03 -11.87
CA ALA A 10 10.13 -7.25 -11.93
C ALA A 10 8.93 -7.12 -12.89
N PHE A 11 8.27 -5.95 -12.91
CA PHE A 11 7.18 -5.68 -13.85
C PHE A 11 7.66 -5.64 -15.30
N LYS A 12 8.85 -5.09 -15.56
CA LYS A 12 9.47 -5.11 -16.92
C LYS A 12 9.72 -6.54 -17.42
N MET A 13 10.17 -7.41 -16.53
CA MET A 13 10.49 -8.81 -16.86
C MET A 13 9.24 -9.70 -17.02
N ALA A 14 8.12 -9.31 -16.46
CA ALA A 14 6.88 -10.08 -16.51
C ALA A 14 6.29 -10.08 -17.94
N SER A 15 5.83 -11.24 -18.41
CA SER A 15 5.25 -11.44 -19.75
C SER A 15 3.76 -11.79 -19.74
N GLY A 16 3.15 -12.03 -18.57
CA GLY A 16 1.73 -12.33 -18.43
C GLY A 16 0.84 -11.11 -18.70
N LYS A 17 -0.42 -11.35 -19.09
CA LYS A 17 -1.41 -10.27 -19.35
C LYS A 17 -1.70 -9.43 -18.10
N LEU A 18 -1.91 -10.08 -16.97
CA LEU A 18 -2.04 -9.46 -15.65
C LEU A 18 -0.77 -9.74 -14.84
N ILE A 19 -0.11 -8.70 -14.39
CA ILE A 19 1.07 -8.77 -13.54
C ILE A 19 0.63 -8.57 -12.10
N LYS A 20 0.95 -9.51 -11.22
CA LYS A 20 0.71 -9.41 -9.77
C LYS A 20 2.04 -9.46 -9.03
N PHE A 21 2.31 -8.42 -8.26
CA PHE A 21 3.52 -8.39 -7.44
C PHE A 21 3.38 -9.30 -6.21
N VAL A 22 4.36 -10.18 -6.01
CA VAL A 22 4.48 -11.01 -4.80
C VAL A 22 5.83 -10.70 -4.16
N ASN A 23 5.80 -10.21 -2.93
CA ASN A 23 7.00 -9.88 -2.18
C ASN A 23 7.71 -11.16 -1.72
N HIS A 24 9.05 -11.15 -1.62
CA HIS A 24 9.85 -12.27 -1.13
C HIS A 24 9.51 -12.75 0.29
N ARG A 25 8.70 -11.98 1.03
CA ARG A 25 8.20 -12.31 2.37
C ARG A 25 6.86 -13.02 2.36
N HIS A 26 6.33 -13.30 1.17
CA HIS A 26 5.03 -13.92 1.02
C HIS A 26 5.13 -15.24 0.28
N THR A 27 4.26 -16.17 0.63
CA THR A 27 3.98 -17.36 -0.17
C THR A 27 2.53 -17.35 -0.57
N LEU A 28 2.23 -17.76 -1.80
CA LEU A 28 0.86 -17.88 -2.27
C LEU A 28 0.14 -19.00 -1.51
N VAL A 29 -1.14 -18.80 -1.21
CA VAL A 29 -1.99 -19.86 -0.67
C VAL A 29 -2.44 -20.80 -1.79
N ASP A 30 -2.91 -21.99 -1.43
CA ASP A 30 -3.46 -22.95 -2.39
C ASP A 30 -4.62 -22.33 -3.16
N GLY A 31 -4.62 -22.52 -4.49
CA GLY A 31 -5.62 -21.95 -5.38
C GLY A 31 -5.38 -20.48 -5.80
N ALA A 32 -4.44 -19.75 -5.18
CA ALA A 32 -4.21 -18.32 -5.49
C ALA A 32 -3.85 -18.09 -6.97
N VAL A 33 -3.02 -18.94 -7.57
CA VAL A 33 -2.66 -18.82 -9.00
C VAL A 33 -3.87 -19.03 -9.89
N GLN A 34 -4.68 -20.05 -9.58
CA GLN A 34 -5.91 -20.33 -10.32
C GLN A 34 -6.87 -19.14 -10.25
N TYR A 35 -7.05 -18.59 -9.06
CA TYR A 35 -7.87 -17.39 -8.85
C TYR A 35 -7.39 -16.19 -9.68
N LEU A 36 -6.08 -15.91 -9.68
CA LEU A 36 -5.50 -14.82 -10.49
C LEU A 36 -5.71 -15.03 -11.99
N ILE A 37 -5.66 -16.28 -12.47
CA ILE A 37 -5.98 -16.62 -13.87
C ILE A 37 -7.46 -16.32 -14.17
N GLU A 38 -8.36 -16.65 -13.26
CA GLU A 38 -9.81 -16.39 -13.39
C GLU A 38 -10.09 -14.89 -13.41
N VAL A 39 -9.49 -14.11 -12.51
CA VAL A 39 -9.56 -12.64 -12.50
C VAL A 39 -9.04 -12.06 -13.82
N SER A 40 -7.89 -12.54 -14.29
CA SER A 40 -7.31 -12.11 -15.56
C SER A 40 -8.23 -12.39 -16.75
N LYS A 41 -8.91 -13.53 -16.78
CA LYS A 41 -9.89 -13.88 -17.82
C LYS A 41 -11.16 -13.03 -17.71
N LYS A 42 -11.70 -12.90 -16.50
CA LYS A 42 -12.93 -12.14 -16.21
C LYS A 42 -12.82 -10.69 -16.67
N TYR A 43 -11.67 -10.09 -16.49
CA TYR A 43 -11.44 -8.67 -16.76
C TYR A 43 -10.58 -8.38 -17.99
N SER A 44 -10.34 -9.37 -18.84
CA SER A 44 -9.45 -9.23 -20.03
C SER A 44 -9.84 -8.10 -20.97
N ASP A 45 -11.13 -7.84 -21.14
CA ASP A 45 -11.65 -6.84 -22.07
C ASP A 45 -11.77 -5.47 -21.40
N LEU A 46 -12.24 -5.43 -20.16
CA LEU A 46 -12.48 -4.20 -19.40
C LEU A 46 -11.18 -3.58 -18.86
N ARG A 47 -10.23 -4.42 -18.42
CA ARG A 47 -8.94 -4.05 -17.82
C ARG A 47 -9.03 -2.96 -16.75
N PRO A 48 -9.85 -3.16 -15.70
CA PRO A 48 -9.97 -2.19 -14.63
C PRO A 48 -8.65 -2.05 -13.87
N GLU A 49 -8.46 -0.94 -13.15
CA GLU A 49 -7.41 -0.88 -12.16
C GLU A 49 -7.70 -1.86 -11.02
N LEU A 50 -6.69 -2.63 -10.61
CA LEU A 50 -6.83 -3.73 -9.66
C LEU A 50 -5.92 -3.54 -8.45
N TYR A 51 -6.49 -3.72 -7.25
CA TYR A 51 -5.73 -3.78 -6.01
C TYR A 51 -6.17 -4.93 -5.13
N PHE A 52 -5.23 -5.79 -4.71
CA PHE A 52 -5.51 -6.96 -3.88
C PHE A 52 -5.24 -6.67 -2.40
N MET A 53 -6.29 -6.61 -1.61
CA MET A 53 -6.23 -6.29 -0.17
C MET A 53 -5.83 -7.47 0.71
N ASN A 54 -5.87 -8.69 0.19
CA ASN A 54 -5.47 -9.90 0.92
C ASN A 54 -6.14 -10.06 2.31
N GLY A 55 -7.43 -9.72 2.42
CA GLY A 55 -8.17 -9.78 3.68
C GLY A 55 -7.77 -8.74 4.72
N ALA A 56 -7.04 -7.69 4.32
CA ALA A 56 -6.47 -6.69 5.25
C ALA A 56 -7.52 -5.85 6.00
N ILE A 57 -8.73 -5.71 5.46
CA ILE A 57 -9.84 -5.01 6.12
C ILE A 57 -10.80 -6.04 6.71
N ALA A 58 -10.94 -6.02 8.02
CA ALA A 58 -11.84 -6.93 8.73
C ALA A 58 -13.30 -6.75 8.27
N GLY A 59 -13.98 -7.87 8.01
CA GLY A 59 -15.38 -7.90 7.58
C GLY A 59 -15.60 -7.61 6.09
N LYS A 60 -14.53 -7.39 5.31
CA LYS A 60 -14.58 -7.28 3.85
C LYS A 60 -14.17 -8.61 3.21
N SER A 61 -14.85 -9.00 2.14
CA SER A 61 -14.54 -10.19 1.33
C SER A 61 -14.97 -9.98 -0.11
N GLY A 62 -14.36 -10.73 -1.05
CA GLY A 62 -14.65 -10.64 -2.47
C GLY A 62 -14.23 -9.32 -3.09
N GLU A 63 -14.86 -8.96 -4.20
CA GLU A 63 -14.52 -7.80 -5.01
C GLU A 63 -15.45 -6.61 -4.73
N GLU A 64 -14.88 -5.43 -4.57
CA GLU A 64 -15.59 -4.14 -4.62
C GLU A 64 -15.35 -3.51 -5.99
N VAL A 65 -16.42 -3.29 -6.75
CA VAL A 65 -16.38 -2.61 -8.06
C VAL A 65 -16.69 -1.13 -7.85
N LEU A 66 -15.77 -0.27 -8.23
CA LEU A 66 -15.82 1.17 -8.01
C LEU A 66 -15.80 1.90 -9.36
N ASN A 67 -16.35 3.11 -9.39
CA ASN A 67 -16.53 3.86 -10.63
C ASN A 67 -15.56 5.02 -10.78
N THR A 68 -14.95 5.47 -9.70
CA THR A 68 -14.07 6.64 -9.71
C THR A 68 -12.73 6.35 -9.03
N PHE A 69 -11.71 7.08 -9.42
CA PHE A 69 -10.40 7.04 -8.77
C PHE A 69 -10.50 7.46 -7.29
N ASP A 70 -11.34 8.44 -6.96
CA ASP A 70 -11.57 8.88 -5.58
C ASP A 70 -12.10 7.73 -4.70
N GLU A 71 -13.12 6.99 -5.17
CA GLU A 71 -13.63 5.80 -4.47
C GLU A 71 -12.57 4.73 -4.30
N PHE A 72 -11.71 4.53 -5.30
CA PHE A 72 -10.62 3.55 -5.25
C PHE A 72 -9.60 3.90 -4.17
N VAL A 73 -9.12 5.15 -4.13
CA VAL A 73 -8.19 5.61 -3.10
C VAL A 73 -8.85 5.58 -1.71
N TYR A 74 -10.13 5.97 -1.60
CA TYR A 74 -10.90 5.89 -0.36
C TYR A 74 -11.00 4.46 0.17
N GLY A 75 -11.28 3.49 -0.71
CA GLY A 75 -11.40 2.08 -0.35
C GLY A 75 -10.07 1.45 0.07
N MET A 76 -8.99 1.81 -0.62
CA MET A 76 -7.64 1.32 -0.26
C MET A 76 -7.14 1.89 1.07
N GLN A 77 -7.51 3.11 1.44
CA GLN A 77 -6.99 3.76 2.66
C GLN A 77 -5.44 3.74 2.68
N ARG A 78 -4.82 3.54 3.86
CA ARG A 78 -3.36 3.41 3.99
C ARG A 78 -2.75 2.24 3.23
N PHE A 79 -3.56 1.26 2.82
CA PHE A 79 -3.04 0.06 2.15
C PHE A 79 -2.46 0.33 0.78
N SER A 80 -2.79 1.48 0.13
CA SER A 80 -2.08 1.89 -1.08
C SER A 80 -0.56 2.06 -0.86
N SER A 81 -0.09 2.25 0.38
CA SER A 81 1.35 2.23 0.71
C SER A 81 1.94 0.81 0.77
N TRP A 82 1.15 -0.23 0.60
CA TRP A 82 1.57 -1.61 0.71
C TRP A 82 1.78 -2.25 -0.67
N SER A 83 3.03 -2.48 -1.04
CA SER A 83 3.41 -2.96 -2.37
C SER A 83 2.83 -4.32 -2.75
N ALA A 84 2.56 -5.19 -1.76
CA ALA A 84 2.06 -6.53 -2.04
C ALA A 84 0.64 -6.57 -2.63
N GLY A 85 -0.15 -5.49 -2.48
CA GLY A 85 -1.46 -5.36 -3.13
C GLY A 85 -1.39 -5.07 -4.63
N THR A 86 -0.25 -4.59 -5.13
CA THR A 86 -0.10 -4.09 -6.50
C THR A 86 -0.33 -5.18 -7.55
N ALA A 87 -1.18 -4.87 -8.50
CA ALA A 87 -1.32 -5.58 -9.76
C ALA A 87 -1.49 -4.57 -10.90
N MET A 88 -1.16 -4.95 -12.13
CA MET A 88 -1.33 -4.08 -13.30
C MET A 88 -1.42 -4.92 -14.57
N TRP A 89 -2.21 -4.48 -15.52
CA TRP A 89 -2.25 -5.06 -16.85
C TRP A 89 -0.94 -4.76 -17.59
N LYS A 90 -0.37 -5.77 -18.26
CA LYS A 90 0.90 -5.64 -18.96
C LYS A 90 0.86 -4.52 -19.99
N GLU A 91 -0.20 -4.44 -20.78
CA GLU A 91 -0.38 -3.39 -21.77
C GLU A 91 -0.46 -1.98 -21.18
N GLU A 92 -1.05 -1.82 -19.97
CA GLU A 92 -1.06 -0.53 -19.27
C GLU A 92 0.33 -0.17 -18.72
N PHE A 93 1.06 -1.17 -18.24
CA PHE A 93 2.44 -0.98 -17.83
C PHE A 93 3.34 -0.54 -18.98
N GLU A 94 3.17 -1.13 -20.16
CA GLU A 94 3.96 -0.79 -21.36
C GLU A 94 3.68 0.61 -21.94
N LYS A 95 2.55 1.23 -21.56
CA LYS A 95 2.25 2.64 -21.89
C LYS A 95 3.01 3.64 -21.01
N ILE A 96 3.55 3.18 -19.88
CA ILE A 96 4.30 4.04 -18.97
C ILE A 96 5.64 4.41 -19.65
N SER A 97 5.93 5.69 -19.69
CA SER A 97 7.18 6.18 -20.30
C SER A 97 8.40 5.59 -19.60
N ASP A 98 9.38 5.15 -20.39
CA ASP A 98 10.68 4.67 -19.88
C ASP A 98 11.43 5.72 -19.05
N ASN A 99 11.14 6.99 -19.29
CA ASN A 99 11.71 8.13 -18.54
C ASN A 99 10.93 8.48 -17.28
N LYS A 100 9.87 7.73 -16.91
CA LYS A 100 9.10 7.99 -15.70
C LYS A 100 10.00 7.90 -14.48
N LYS A 101 10.01 8.97 -13.70
CA LYS A 101 10.67 9.00 -12.39
C LYS A 101 9.71 8.46 -11.34
N TYR A 102 10.04 7.32 -10.77
CA TYR A 102 9.25 6.72 -9.71
C TYR A 102 9.60 7.29 -8.34
N ASN A 103 8.60 7.35 -7.47
CA ASN A 103 8.83 7.69 -6.07
C ASN A 103 9.86 6.73 -5.45
N ARG A 104 10.80 7.29 -4.72
CA ARG A 104 11.94 6.54 -4.22
C ARG A 104 11.57 5.51 -3.13
N LEU A 105 10.57 5.82 -2.30
CA LEU A 105 10.11 4.96 -1.19
C LEU A 105 8.88 4.13 -1.55
N PHE A 106 8.02 4.65 -2.42
CA PHE A 106 6.74 4.06 -2.80
C PHE A 106 6.57 3.96 -4.33
N PRO A 107 7.49 3.32 -5.07
CA PRO A 107 7.39 3.24 -6.54
C PRO A 107 6.13 2.52 -7.01
N HIS A 108 5.58 1.62 -6.20
CA HIS A 108 4.34 0.93 -6.49
C HIS A 108 3.12 1.86 -6.49
N ILE A 109 3.13 2.94 -5.73
CA ILE A 109 2.05 3.93 -5.75
C ILE A 109 1.97 4.58 -7.14
N ASP A 110 3.11 4.85 -7.77
CA ASP A 110 3.15 5.40 -9.13
C ASP A 110 2.60 4.43 -10.19
N LEU A 111 2.57 3.14 -9.90
CA LEU A 111 1.89 2.14 -10.72
C LEU A 111 0.39 2.12 -10.44
N ILE A 112 -0.02 2.01 -9.16
CA ILE A 112 -1.41 1.93 -8.73
C ILE A 112 -2.20 3.18 -9.12
N PHE A 113 -1.57 4.35 -9.09
CA PHE A 113 -2.20 5.65 -9.41
C PHE A 113 -1.88 6.14 -10.81
N ASN A 114 -1.38 5.27 -11.69
CA ASN A 114 -0.99 5.67 -13.03
C ASN A 114 -2.20 6.02 -13.91
N ASN A 115 -3.27 5.22 -13.84
CA ASN A 115 -4.47 5.42 -14.66
C ASN A 115 -5.63 5.92 -13.78
N LYS A 116 -5.77 7.22 -13.70
CA LYS A 116 -6.81 7.90 -12.91
C LYS A 116 -8.15 8.01 -13.64
N GLU A 117 -8.18 7.68 -14.93
CA GLU A 117 -9.34 7.74 -15.80
C GLU A 117 -9.80 6.33 -16.23
N ALA A 118 -9.43 5.31 -15.48
CA ALA A 118 -9.89 3.96 -15.75
C ALA A 118 -11.42 3.89 -15.67
N SER A 119 -12.02 3.13 -16.58
CA SER A 119 -13.50 2.98 -16.64
C SER A 119 -14.07 2.29 -15.39
N LYS A 120 -13.24 1.47 -14.72
CA LYS A 120 -13.58 0.78 -13.46
C LYS A 120 -12.33 0.54 -12.62
N TYR A 121 -12.57 0.41 -11.32
CA TYR A 121 -11.58 0.09 -10.31
C TYR A 121 -12.07 -1.09 -9.47
N ILE A 122 -11.18 -2.01 -9.14
CA ILE A 122 -11.51 -3.21 -8.35
C ILE A 122 -10.60 -3.26 -7.13
N ILE A 123 -11.20 -3.34 -5.95
CA ILE A 123 -10.52 -3.74 -4.73
C ILE A 123 -10.92 -5.17 -4.39
N ASP A 124 -9.97 -6.07 -4.43
CA ASP A 124 -10.21 -7.49 -4.17
C ASP A 124 -9.69 -7.87 -2.78
N HIS A 125 -10.59 -8.35 -1.93
CA HIS A 125 -10.31 -8.73 -0.54
C HIS A 125 -9.95 -10.21 -0.39
N THR A 126 -9.87 -10.97 -1.48
CA THR A 126 -9.51 -12.39 -1.43
C THR A 126 -8.10 -12.56 -0.84
N VAL A 127 -7.96 -13.55 0.06
CA VAL A 127 -6.66 -13.90 0.63
C VAL A 127 -5.88 -14.71 -0.38
N LEU A 128 -4.81 -14.16 -0.91
CA LEU A 128 -3.96 -14.76 -1.94
C LEU A 128 -2.60 -15.23 -1.43
N PHE A 129 -2.14 -14.66 -0.32
CA PHE A 129 -0.83 -14.99 0.22
C PHE A 129 -0.81 -14.85 1.75
N LYS A 130 0.16 -15.51 2.35
CA LYS A 130 0.50 -15.41 3.78
C LYS A 130 1.95 -15.00 3.95
N GLU A 131 2.25 -14.31 5.04
CA GLU A 131 3.62 -13.97 5.38
C GLU A 131 4.41 -15.22 5.79
N ILE A 132 5.65 -15.29 5.33
CA ILE A 132 6.64 -16.26 5.81
C ILE A 132 7.50 -15.60 6.88
N MET A 133 7.88 -16.39 7.89
CA MET A 133 8.77 -15.90 8.94
C MET A 133 10.15 -15.63 8.34
N ILE A 134 10.53 -14.36 8.30
CA ILE A 134 11.85 -13.89 7.91
C ILE A 134 12.43 -13.09 9.07
N ASP A 135 13.74 -13.14 9.20
CA ASP A 135 14.51 -12.34 10.16
C ASP A 135 14.19 -10.84 10.00
N ASP A 136 13.47 -10.30 10.97
CA ASP A 136 13.06 -8.89 10.98
C ASP A 136 14.25 -7.92 11.13
N SER A 137 15.42 -8.39 11.58
CA SER A 137 16.66 -7.58 11.66
C SER A 137 17.15 -7.09 10.29
N LYS A 138 16.68 -7.71 9.21
CA LYS A 138 16.99 -7.35 7.81
C LYS A 138 15.90 -6.56 7.11
N LYS A 139 14.91 -6.09 7.86
CA LYS A 139 13.80 -5.27 7.35
C LYS A 139 14.26 -3.86 7.03
N GLY A 140 14.37 -3.49 5.77
CA GLY A 140 14.57 -2.11 5.30
C GLY A 140 15.75 -1.33 5.95
N LYS A 141 16.32 -0.41 5.20
CA LYS A 141 17.36 0.50 5.69
C LYS A 141 16.96 1.94 5.35
N TYR A 142 15.78 2.35 5.76
CA TYR A 142 15.25 3.69 5.49
C TYR A 142 14.63 4.26 6.77
N ASP A 143 14.50 5.56 6.80
CA ASP A 143 13.79 6.27 7.86
C ASP A 143 12.30 5.93 7.79
N LEU A 144 11.84 5.13 8.77
CA LEU A 144 10.50 4.60 8.82
C LEU A 144 9.47 5.72 8.99
N PHE A 145 9.76 6.68 9.88
CA PHE A 145 8.83 7.75 10.21
C PHE A 145 8.84 8.87 9.17
N TYR A 146 9.92 9.06 8.44
CA TYR A 146 9.90 9.88 7.24
C TYR A 146 9.01 9.27 6.16
N ALA A 147 9.18 7.97 5.89
CA ALA A 147 8.41 7.30 4.85
C ALA A 147 6.90 7.41 5.08
N PHE A 148 6.43 7.04 6.28
CA PHE A 148 5.00 6.98 6.57
C PHE A 148 4.44 8.24 7.25
N GLY A 149 5.29 9.07 7.84
CA GLY A 149 4.88 10.34 8.48
C GLY A 149 4.91 11.55 7.57
N VAL A 150 5.74 11.52 6.51
CA VAL A 150 5.93 12.65 5.59
C VAL A 150 5.65 12.25 4.15
N GLU A 151 6.44 11.32 3.59
CA GLU A 151 6.43 11.02 2.16
C GLU A 151 5.08 10.46 1.68
N TYR A 152 4.56 9.43 2.35
CA TYR A 152 3.29 8.85 1.96
C TYR A 152 2.10 9.83 2.10
N PRO A 153 1.90 10.54 3.22
CA PRO A 153 0.85 11.56 3.31
C PRO A 153 1.02 12.70 2.31
N ALA A 154 2.25 13.07 1.94
CA ALA A 154 2.51 14.09 0.93
C ALA A 154 2.04 13.66 -0.47
N ILE A 155 2.24 12.38 -0.84
CA ILE A 155 1.71 11.83 -2.09
C ILE A 155 0.18 11.97 -2.13
N ILE A 156 -0.51 11.60 -1.04
CA ILE A 156 -1.98 11.68 -0.97
C ILE A 156 -2.46 13.14 -0.95
N LEU A 157 -1.73 14.03 -0.26
CA LEU A 157 -2.03 15.45 -0.28
C LEU A 157 -1.91 16.04 -1.69
N GLU A 158 -0.92 15.60 -2.46
CA GLU A 158 -0.74 16.08 -3.83
C GLU A 158 -1.90 15.64 -4.73
N LEU A 159 -2.41 14.42 -4.60
CA LEU A 159 -3.62 13.98 -5.31
C LEU A 159 -4.83 14.88 -4.97
N TYR A 160 -4.99 15.25 -3.71
CA TYR A 160 -6.04 16.18 -3.29
C TYR A 160 -5.85 17.58 -3.89
N ARG A 161 -4.64 18.11 -3.87
CA ARG A 161 -4.32 19.44 -4.44
C ARG A 161 -4.55 19.50 -5.95
N GLN A 162 -4.33 18.39 -6.65
CA GLN A 162 -4.59 18.25 -8.08
C GLN A 162 -6.08 18.05 -8.40
N GLY A 163 -6.95 17.90 -7.39
CA GLY A 163 -8.37 17.65 -7.57
C GLY A 163 -8.71 16.21 -7.98
N GLU A 164 -7.75 15.29 -7.90
CA GLU A 164 -7.90 13.88 -8.27
C GLU A 164 -8.70 13.09 -7.23
N ILE A 165 -8.63 13.54 -5.97
CA ILE A 165 -9.39 12.96 -4.86
C ILE A 165 -10.05 14.06 -4.04
N SER A 166 -11.16 13.71 -3.38
CA SER A 166 -11.88 14.60 -2.47
C SER A 166 -11.12 14.81 -1.14
N TYR A 167 -11.46 15.89 -0.42
CA TYR A 167 -10.98 16.09 0.95
C TYR A 167 -11.37 14.93 1.88
N LYS A 168 -12.57 14.36 1.69
CA LYS A 168 -13.04 13.20 2.44
C LYS A 168 -12.12 12.01 2.29
N THR A 169 -11.64 11.76 1.06
CA THR A 169 -10.72 10.67 0.75
C THR A 169 -9.34 10.94 1.33
N PHE A 170 -8.80 12.15 1.17
CA PHE A 170 -7.55 12.55 1.79
C PHE A 170 -7.58 12.34 3.31
N ASP A 171 -8.61 12.83 3.98
CA ASP A 171 -8.76 12.73 5.44
C ASP A 171 -8.87 11.27 5.89
N LYS A 172 -9.64 10.45 5.17
CA LYS A 172 -9.79 9.01 5.44
C LYS A 172 -8.45 8.25 5.34
N VAL A 173 -7.66 8.53 4.32
CA VAL A 173 -6.33 7.92 4.16
C VAL A 173 -5.40 8.38 5.27
N LYS A 174 -5.41 9.67 5.60
CA LYS A 174 -4.62 10.26 6.68
C LYS A 174 -4.95 9.63 8.04
N GLU A 175 -6.24 9.50 8.39
CA GLU A 175 -6.69 8.82 9.62
C GLU A 175 -6.21 7.37 9.68
N SER A 176 -6.38 6.64 8.58
CA SER A 176 -5.93 5.25 8.47
C SER A 176 -4.42 5.12 8.64
N ASN A 177 -3.66 6.05 8.06
CA ASN A 177 -2.20 6.09 8.19
C ASN A 177 -1.74 6.45 9.61
N LEU A 178 -2.49 7.28 10.35
CA LEU A 178 -2.22 7.56 11.77
C LEU A 178 -2.25 6.26 12.61
N VAL A 179 -3.18 5.37 12.31
CA VAL A 179 -3.23 4.04 12.96
C VAL A 179 -1.96 3.25 12.67
N LEU A 180 -1.50 3.21 11.41
CA LEU A 180 -0.27 2.54 11.02
C LEU A 180 0.94 3.11 11.77
N LEU A 181 1.12 4.43 11.76
CA LEU A 181 2.22 5.11 12.44
C LEU A 181 2.26 4.78 13.93
N ALA A 182 1.11 4.79 14.59
CA ALA A 182 1.01 4.43 16.00
C ALA A 182 1.34 2.95 16.25
N GLN A 183 0.94 2.04 15.35
CA GLN A 183 1.30 0.62 15.40
C GLN A 183 2.82 0.42 15.23
N LEU A 184 3.43 1.10 14.27
CA LEU A 184 4.88 1.05 14.02
C LEU A 184 5.66 1.58 15.22
N TYR A 185 5.24 2.72 15.79
CA TYR A 185 5.86 3.28 16.99
C TYR A 185 5.75 2.31 18.17
N TYR A 186 4.56 1.78 18.41
CA TYR A 186 4.35 0.81 19.49
C TYR A 186 5.23 -0.42 19.33
N ALA A 187 5.28 -0.99 18.14
CA ALA A 187 6.05 -2.20 17.87
C ALA A 187 7.56 -1.97 17.99
N TYR A 188 8.10 -0.97 17.30
CA TYR A 188 9.55 -0.83 17.14
C TYR A 188 10.18 0.08 18.21
N VAL A 189 9.46 1.09 18.70
CA VAL A 189 10.00 2.01 19.73
C VAL A 189 9.66 1.55 21.14
N LEU A 190 8.37 1.28 21.43
CA LEU A 190 7.95 0.90 22.78
C LEU A 190 8.22 -0.57 23.11
N ARG A 191 7.90 -1.49 22.18
CA ARG A 191 8.13 -2.93 22.37
C ARG A 191 9.52 -3.38 21.92
N LYS A 192 10.32 -2.49 21.35
CA LYS A 192 11.71 -2.74 20.90
C LYS A 192 11.84 -3.98 20.02
N LYS A 193 10.81 -4.23 19.16
CA LYS A 193 10.89 -5.31 18.18
C LYS A 193 12.08 -5.06 17.27
N GLU A 194 12.88 -6.09 17.00
CA GLU A 194 14.05 -5.97 16.13
C GLU A 194 13.67 -5.50 14.73
N CYS A 195 14.43 -4.57 14.19
CA CYS A 195 14.33 -4.09 12.81
C CYS A 195 15.62 -3.38 12.41
N SER A 196 15.79 -3.15 11.10
CA SER A 196 16.90 -2.37 10.54
C SER A 196 16.48 -0.99 10.06
N TYR A 197 15.30 -0.53 10.43
CA TYR A 197 14.82 0.83 10.12
C TYR A 197 15.55 1.89 10.95
N ASP A 198 15.73 3.07 10.37
CA ASP A 198 16.02 4.26 11.16
C ASP A 198 14.72 4.73 11.83
N LEU A 199 14.76 4.87 13.15
CA LEU A 199 13.63 5.26 13.99
C LEU A 199 13.83 6.63 14.64
N SER A 200 14.95 7.31 14.38
CA SER A 200 15.38 8.51 15.11
C SER A 200 14.49 9.74 14.85
N SER A 201 13.91 9.82 13.67
CA SER A 201 13.20 11.01 13.16
C SER A 201 11.73 11.15 13.57
N PHE A 202 11.21 10.27 14.44
CA PHE A 202 9.78 10.24 14.79
C PHE A 202 9.22 11.62 15.21
N SER A 203 9.90 12.27 16.15
CA SER A 203 9.39 13.53 16.75
C SER A 203 9.28 14.68 15.75
N GLU A 204 10.16 14.69 14.74
CA GLU A 204 10.19 15.73 13.71
C GLU A 204 9.20 15.42 12.61
N ASN A 205 9.25 14.23 12.07
CA ASN A 205 8.50 13.84 10.89
C ASN A 205 7.01 13.71 11.15
N ILE A 206 6.61 13.23 12.34
CA ILE A 206 5.19 13.04 12.63
C ILE A 206 4.41 14.34 12.63
N GLN A 207 5.03 15.44 13.01
CA GLN A 207 4.37 16.74 13.14
C GLN A 207 4.06 17.42 11.80
N CYS A 208 4.58 16.91 10.68
CA CYS A 208 4.27 17.43 9.36
C CYS A 208 2.78 17.28 9.01
N PHE A 209 2.13 16.20 9.46
CA PHE A 209 0.74 15.88 9.12
C PHE A 209 -0.16 15.60 10.32
N TYR A 210 0.41 15.36 11.51
CA TYR A 210 -0.33 14.95 12.70
C TYR A 210 0.09 15.78 13.92
N SER A 211 -0.85 16.13 14.75
CA SER A 211 -0.52 16.74 16.05
C SER A 211 0.05 15.69 17.02
N LYS A 212 0.87 16.15 17.96
CA LYS A 212 1.37 15.29 19.04
C LYS A 212 0.24 14.61 19.81
N THR A 213 -0.86 15.33 20.01
CA THR A 213 -2.04 14.82 20.74
C THR A 213 -2.71 13.68 20.00
N GLU A 214 -2.89 13.78 18.67
CA GLU A 214 -3.51 12.73 17.86
C GLU A 214 -2.68 11.43 17.89
N ILE A 215 -1.38 11.55 17.65
CA ILE A 215 -0.52 10.36 17.62
C ILE A 215 -0.43 9.69 18.98
N TRP A 216 -0.28 10.44 20.08
CA TRP A 216 -0.21 9.85 21.41
C TRP A 216 -1.54 9.22 21.85
N LYS A 217 -2.69 9.84 21.55
CA LYS A 217 -4.00 9.22 21.77
C LYS A 217 -4.12 7.87 21.04
N MET A 218 -3.63 7.81 19.81
CA MET A 218 -3.69 6.57 19.01
C MET A 218 -2.73 5.51 19.56
N ILE A 219 -1.50 5.86 19.93
CA ILE A 219 -0.54 4.95 20.57
C ILE A 219 -1.11 4.35 21.86
N ILE A 220 -1.74 5.16 22.70
CA ILE A 220 -2.38 4.70 23.94
C ILE A 220 -3.52 3.71 23.63
N LYS A 221 -4.38 4.01 22.64
CA LYS A 221 -5.45 3.09 22.22
C LYS A 221 -4.91 1.73 21.79
N ILE A 222 -3.80 1.70 21.07
CA ILE A 222 -3.13 0.46 20.64
C ILE A 222 -2.54 -0.26 21.86
N ALA A 223 -1.81 0.45 22.73
CA ALA A 223 -1.15 -0.12 23.90
C ALA A 223 -2.12 -0.81 24.85
N ILE A 224 -3.33 -0.28 25.04
CA ILE A 224 -4.38 -0.89 25.88
C ILE A 224 -5.24 -1.93 25.16
N GLY A 225 -4.83 -2.37 23.95
CA GLY A 225 -5.50 -3.44 23.21
C GLY A 225 -6.86 -3.10 22.59
N LYS A 226 -7.26 -1.82 22.58
CA LYS A 226 -8.53 -1.37 21.97
C LYS A 226 -8.50 -1.38 20.43
N LEU A 227 -7.31 -1.46 19.83
CA LEU A 227 -7.10 -1.64 18.40
C LEU A 227 -6.31 -2.93 18.20
N LYS A 228 -6.90 -3.91 17.53
CA LYS A 228 -6.19 -5.15 17.22
C LYS A 228 -4.99 -4.85 16.32
N PHE A 229 -3.84 -5.40 16.69
CA PHE A 229 -2.70 -5.44 15.80
C PHE A 229 -3.07 -6.20 14.53
N TRP A 230 -2.49 -5.79 13.44
CA TRP A 230 -2.37 -6.62 12.27
C TRP A 230 -1.70 -7.94 12.66
N LYS A 231 -2.41 -9.03 12.39
CA LYS A 231 -1.82 -10.37 12.40
C LYS A 231 -1.18 -10.66 11.08
#